data_60929360dc2c459c72f3866003e46049
#
_entry.id   60929360dc2c459c72f3866003e46049
#
_cell.length_a   1.000
_cell.length_b   1.000
_cell.length_c   1.000
_cell.angle_alpha   90.00
_cell.angle_beta   90.00
_cell.angle_gamma   90.00
#
_symmetry.space_group_name_H-M   'P 1'
#
loop_
_entity.id
_entity.type
_entity.pdbx_description
1 polymer ?
#
loop_
_entity_poly.entity_id
_entity_poly.type
_entity_poly.pdbx_seq_one_letter_code
_entity_poly.pdbx_strand_id
1 'polypeptide(L)'
;MKDLNITRRQILKGAGAAGVIGVLGAPAAAFADGNEGEGRVRWDLIQIVNGCVSPGGTSSAKAEGATTIKMTGSGTFPDVRNRCVRGVTGGGHWTVTSDDPRCLPGDGEYRVTELLSWTPAPGGHFPPFEDCIPGGTKATVTAGLALLRIGYDDGKSGVLTVDCHLPGSPDCMFEGITATRQYVDFSHWLGGPTVFHFLQQHED
;
A
#
# COMPACT_ATOMS: atom_id res chain seq x y z
N MET A 1 27.57 -19.59 -8.55
CA MET A 1 26.39 -18.75 -8.68
C MET A 1 26.64 -17.51 -7.85
N LYS A 2 26.64 -16.33 -8.48
CA LYS A 2 26.82 -15.07 -7.73
C LYS A 2 25.43 -14.60 -7.32
N ASP A 3 25.15 -14.57 -6.03
CA ASP A 3 23.93 -14.02 -5.48
C ASP A 3 23.86 -12.52 -5.81
N LEU A 4 22.91 -12.17 -6.68
CA LEU A 4 22.57 -10.78 -6.97
C LEU A 4 21.71 -10.25 -5.80
N ASN A 5 22.39 -9.76 -4.79
CA ASN A 5 21.74 -9.06 -3.67
C ASN A 5 21.29 -7.68 -4.20
N ILE A 6 20.09 -7.63 -4.82
CA ILE A 6 19.48 -6.39 -5.30
C ILE A 6 18.92 -5.67 -4.09
N THR A 7 19.62 -4.65 -3.62
CA THR A 7 19.13 -3.81 -2.52
C THR A 7 18.06 -2.85 -3.04
N ARG A 8 17.09 -2.47 -2.18
CA ARG A 8 16.02 -1.47 -2.47
C ARG A 8 16.57 -0.19 -3.13
N ARG A 9 17.78 0.18 -2.83
CA ARG A 9 18.52 1.32 -3.42
C ARG A 9 18.76 1.17 -4.93
N GLN A 10 18.81 -0.05 -5.45
CA GLN A 10 19.02 -0.31 -6.88
C GLN A 10 17.71 -0.24 -7.67
N ILE A 11 16.57 -0.57 -7.05
CA ILE A 11 15.24 -0.45 -7.65
C ILE A 11 14.90 1.04 -7.88
N LEU A 12 15.27 1.91 -6.94
CA LEU A 12 15.02 3.36 -7.04
C LEU A 12 15.87 4.07 -8.11
N LYS A 13 17.02 3.51 -8.49
CA LYS A 13 17.92 4.11 -9.52
C LYS A 13 17.44 3.90 -10.95
N GLY A 14 16.55 2.95 -11.20
CA GLY A 14 16.00 2.64 -12.53
C GLY A 14 14.77 3.48 -12.94
N ALA A 15 14.23 4.30 -12.06
CA ALA A 15 12.97 5.02 -12.27
C ALA A 15 13.12 6.54 -12.49
N GLY A 16 14.29 7.01 -12.83
CA GLY A 16 14.55 8.43 -13.06
C GLY A 16 14.52 8.79 -14.54
N ALA A 17 13.43 9.33 -15.01
CA ALA A 17 13.26 10.39 -16.00
C ALA A 17 11.94 10.25 -16.77
N ALA A 18 10.89 10.90 -16.33
CA ALA A 18 9.82 11.38 -17.21
C ALA A 18 9.11 12.57 -16.54
N GLY A 19 8.99 13.63 -17.31
CA GLY A 19 8.65 14.99 -17.00
C GLY A 19 7.41 15.25 -16.16
N VAL A 20 7.55 16.30 -15.37
CA VAL A 20 6.50 16.97 -14.64
C VAL A 20 5.59 17.73 -15.62
N ILE A 21 4.32 17.37 -15.68
CA ILE A 21 3.26 18.28 -16.12
C ILE A 21 2.33 18.48 -14.94
N GLY A 22 2.35 19.69 -14.39
CA GLY A 22 1.48 20.09 -13.32
C GLY A 22 0.03 20.18 -13.78
N VAL A 23 -0.88 19.61 -13.01
CA VAL A 23 -2.29 19.93 -13.04
C VAL A 23 -2.74 20.23 -11.63
N LEU A 24 -3.11 21.48 -11.42
CA LEU A 24 -3.72 21.99 -10.20
C LEU A 24 -5.15 21.49 -10.06
N GLY A 25 -5.48 21.00 -8.90
CA GLY A 25 -6.78 21.10 -8.26
C GLY A 25 -7.93 20.30 -8.85
N ALA A 26 -8.23 19.14 -8.26
CA ALA A 26 -9.60 18.64 -8.21
C ALA A 26 -9.81 17.93 -6.86
N PRO A 27 -11.01 18.08 -6.27
CA PRO A 27 -11.31 17.52 -4.95
C PRO A 27 -11.35 16.00 -4.96
N ALA A 28 -11.10 15.42 -3.80
CA ALA A 28 -11.23 14.00 -3.55
C ALA A 28 -12.58 13.45 -4.04
N ALA A 29 -12.54 12.17 -4.50
CA ALA A 29 -13.67 11.35 -4.87
C ALA A 29 -14.30 11.65 -6.25
N ALA A 30 -13.63 11.18 -7.29
CA ALA A 30 -14.35 10.58 -8.40
C ALA A 30 -13.88 9.13 -8.49
N PHE A 31 -14.55 8.25 -7.78
CA PHE A 31 -14.52 6.82 -8.11
C PHE A 31 -15.18 6.71 -9.48
N ALA A 32 -14.36 6.50 -10.52
CA ALA A 32 -14.89 6.25 -11.84
C ALA A 32 -15.62 4.90 -11.80
N ASP A 33 -16.94 4.97 -11.88
CA ASP A 33 -17.83 3.86 -12.14
C ASP A 33 -17.41 3.19 -13.47
N GLY A 34 -17.12 1.91 -13.44
CA GLY A 34 -16.85 1.14 -14.64
C GLY A 34 -16.10 -0.15 -14.36
N ASN A 35 -16.83 -1.25 -14.13
CA ASN A 35 -16.32 -2.63 -14.16
C ASN A 35 -15.14 -2.94 -13.21
N GLU A 36 -15.25 -2.53 -11.95
CA GLU A 36 -14.15 -2.48 -10.98
C GLU A 36 -13.82 -3.82 -10.29
N GLY A 37 -14.55 -4.89 -10.56
CA GLY A 37 -14.44 -6.13 -9.77
C GLY A 37 -13.39 -7.10 -10.30
N GLU A 38 -13.48 -7.50 -11.55
CA GLU A 38 -12.74 -8.63 -12.06
C GLU A 38 -11.28 -8.33 -12.37
N GLY A 39 -10.38 -9.16 -11.82
CA GLY A 39 -8.94 -9.06 -12.07
C GLY A 39 -8.24 -7.90 -11.36
N ARG A 40 -8.83 -7.42 -10.27
CA ARG A 40 -8.21 -6.41 -9.40
C ARG A 40 -7.91 -6.98 -8.03
N VAL A 41 -6.92 -6.40 -7.39
CA VAL A 41 -6.60 -6.61 -5.99
C VAL A 41 -6.90 -5.32 -5.24
N ARG A 42 -7.66 -5.42 -4.16
CA ARG A 42 -7.85 -4.37 -3.17
C ARG A 42 -6.82 -4.52 -2.06
N TRP A 43 -6.29 -3.42 -1.58
CA TRP A 43 -5.42 -3.34 -0.42
C TRP A 43 -5.99 -2.35 0.59
N ASP A 44 -5.89 -2.68 1.87
CA ASP A 44 -6.33 -1.83 2.97
C ASP A 44 -5.34 -1.86 4.12
N LEU A 45 -5.09 -0.70 4.74
CA LEU A 45 -4.60 -0.60 6.10
C LEU A 45 -5.82 -0.71 7.00
N ILE A 46 -5.84 -1.74 7.85
CA ILE A 46 -7.06 -2.18 8.52
C ILE A 46 -7.05 -1.88 10.02
N GLN A 47 -8.24 -1.84 10.56
CA GLN A 47 -8.53 -1.87 11.99
C GLN A 47 -9.53 -2.97 12.31
N ILE A 48 -9.53 -3.41 13.58
CA ILE A 48 -10.53 -4.35 14.07
C ILE A 48 -11.45 -3.60 15.03
N VAL A 49 -12.70 -3.42 14.62
CA VAL A 49 -13.71 -2.71 15.42
C VAL A 49 -14.88 -3.66 15.64
N ASN A 50 -15.24 -3.91 16.90
CA ASN A 50 -16.33 -4.80 17.29
C ASN A 50 -16.23 -6.21 16.65
N GLY A 51 -15.02 -6.74 16.52
CA GLY A 51 -14.79 -8.06 15.92
C GLY A 51 -14.85 -8.07 14.40
N CYS A 52 -14.90 -6.90 13.76
CA CYS A 52 -14.94 -6.75 12.32
C CYS A 52 -13.66 -6.10 11.78
N VAL A 53 -13.01 -6.75 10.80
CA VAL A 53 -11.90 -6.17 10.04
C VAL A 53 -12.44 -5.15 9.05
N SER A 54 -12.03 -3.90 9.16
CA SER A 54 -12.52 -2.79 8.34
C SER A 54 -11.40 -1.87 7.87
N PRO A 55 -11.59 -1.10 6.79
CA PRO A 55 -10.65 -0.09 6.35
C PRO A 55 -10.46 1.03 7.38
N GLY A 56 -9.44 1.88 7.18
CA GLY A 56 -9.19 3.05 8.01
C GLY A 56 -8.29 2.80 9.21
N GLY A 57 -7.64 1.66 9.23
CA GLY A 57 -6.56 1.39 10.18
C GLY A 57 -5.30 2.18 9.89
N THR A 58 -4.34 2.04 10.77
CA THR A 58 -3.08 2.76 10.72
C THR A 58 -1.92 1.80 10.76
N SER A 59 -0.95 2.01 9.88
CA SER A 59 0.34 1.33 9.93
C SER A 59 1.48 2.34 10.00
N SER A 60 2.62 1.94 10.59
CA SER A 60 3.72 2.84 10.89
C SER A 60 5.07 2.20 10.57
N ALA A 61 6.01 3.05 10.17
CA ALA A 61 7.41 2.70 9.97
C ALA A 61 8.32 3.83 10.45
N LYS A 62 9.61 3.53 10.65
CA LYS A 62 10.60 4.54 11.04
C LYS A 62 11.81 4.55 10.09
N ALA A 63 12.40 5.70 9.96
CA ALA A 63 13.73 5.91 9.40
C ALA A 63 14.81 5.69 10.49
N GLU A 64 16.05 5.94 10.16
CA GLU A 64 17.10 6.00 11.16
C GLU A 64 16.79 7.06 12.23
N GLY A 65 17.17 6.76 13.47
CA GLY A 65 16.86 7.64 14.61
C GLY A 65 15.42 7.59 15.07
N ALA A 66 14.85 8.73 15.44
CA ALA A 66 13.51 8.86 16.01
C ALA A 66 12.43 9.28 14.99
N THR A 67 12.80 9.43 13.71
CA THR A 67 11.86 9.86 12.67
C THR A 67 10.91 8.74 12.27
N THR A 68 9.61 8.97 12.36
CA THR A 68 8.57 7.98 12.06
C THR A 68 7.60 8.49 11.01
N ILE A 69 7.04 7.56 10.24
CA ILE A 69 5.88 7.81 9.39
C ILE A 69 4.71 6.94 9.85
N LYS A 70 3.53 7.53 9.88
CA LYS A 70 2.26 6.89 10.16
C LYS A 70 1.34 7.11 8.98
N MET A 71 0.69 6.06 8.49
CA MET A 71 -0.17 6.13 7.31
C MET A 71 -1.48 5.39 7.54
N THR A 72 -2.56 5.91 6.97
CA THR A 72 -3.81 5.21 6.70
C THR A 72 -3.93 5.00 5.20
N GLY A 73 -4.81 4.13 4.72
CA GLY A 73 -5.06 4.07 3.29
C GLY A 73 -5.72 2.79 2.82
N SER A 74 -6.23 2.91 1.60
CA SER A 74 -6.80 1.81 0.83
C SER A 74 -6.75 2.11 -0.66
N GLY A 75 -6.97 1.10 -1.49
CA GLY A 75 -7.05 1.28 -2.92
C GLY A 75 -7.11 -0.03 -3.68
N THR A 76 -7.02 0.07 -4.99
CA THR A 76 -7.03 -1.10 -5.88
C THR A 76 -5.96 -1.00 -6.95
N PHE A 77 -5.49 -2.16 -7.41
CA PHE A 77 -4.58 -2.27 -8.55
C PHE A 77 -4.89 -3.54 -9.37
N PRO A 78 -4.42 -3.61 -10.62
CA PRO A 78 -4.62 -4.80 -11.45
C PRO A 78 -3.94 -6.03 -10.84
N ASP A 79 -4.63 -7.18 -10.85
CA ASP A 79 -3.96 -8.45 -10.64
C ASP A 79 -3.04 -8.71 -11.85
N VAL A 80 -1.76 -8.99 -11.59
CA VAL A 80 -0.76 -9.26 -12.63
C VAL A 80 -1.12 -10.44 -13.55
N ARG A 81 -2.03 -11.31 -13.11
CA ARG A 81 -2.58 -12.42 -13.89
C ARG A 81 -3.61 -11.96 -14.92
N ASN A 82 -4.20 -10.79 -14.74
CA ASN A 82 -5.19 -10.22 -15.65
C ASN A 82 -4.62 -9.01 -16.40
N ARG A 83 -4.18 -9.22 -17.63
CA ARG A 83 -3.54 -8.19 -18.48
C ARG A 83 -4.51 -7.17 -19.08
N CYS A 84 -5.80 -7.38 -18.92
CA CYS A 84 -6.84 -6.51 -19.50
C CYS A 84 -7.20 -5.33 -18.57
N VAL A 85 -6.98 -5.48 -17.27
CA VAL A 85 -7.29 -4.46 -16.27
C VAL A 85 -6.12 -3.48 -16.14
N ARG A 86 -6.42 -2.19 -16.16
CA ARG A 86 -5.42 -1.11 -16.05
C ARG A 86 -5.81 -0.13 -14.97
N GLY A 87 -4.83 0.70 -14.60
CA GLY A 87 -5.00 1.77 -13.63
C GLY A 87 -4.85 1.32 -12.19
N VAL A 88 -4.48 2.25 -11.36
CA VAL A 88 -4.39 2.11 -9.91
C VAL A 88 -5.27 3.15 -9.27
N THR A 89 -5.82 2.85 -8.10
CA THR A 89 -6.54 3.80 -7.27
C THR A 89 -6.00 3.76 -5.85
N GLY A 90 -6.39 4.74 -5.06
CA GLY A 90 -6.15 4.72 -3.63
C GLY A 90 -5.22 5.82 -3.15
N GLY A 91 -5.11 5.84 -1.85
CA GLY A 91 -4.39 6.84 -1.08
C GLY A 91 -4.86 6.83 0.35
N GLY A 92 -4.54 7.87 1.08
CA GLY A 92 -4.91 8.05 2.46
C GLY A 92 -4.15 9.21 3.09
N HIS A 93 -4.13 9.21 4.40
CA HIS A 93 -3.45 10.24 5.17
C HIS A 93 -2.06 9.77 5.61
N TRP A 94 -1.12 10.70 5.68
CA TRP A 94 0.23 10.46 6.17
C TRP A 94 0.61 11.48 7.25
N THR A 95 1.42 11.07 8.20
CA THR A 95 2.04 11.95 9.20
C THR A 95 3.48 11.52 9.40
N VAL A 96 4.42 12.46 9.26
CA VAL A 96 5.83 12.26 9.61
C VAL A 96 6.14 13.06 10.86
N THR A 97 6.65 12.38 11.89
CA THR A 97 7.11 12.99 13.13
C THR A 97 8.63 12.90 13.20
N SER A 98 9.29 14.06 13.40
CA SER A 98 10.73 14.15 13.57
C SER A 98 11.07 15.44 14.31
N ASP A 99 12.11 15.39 15.15
CA ASP A 99 12.72 16.58 15.78
C ASP A 99 13.69 17.30 14.84
N ASP A 100 14.14 16.62 13.77
CA ASP A 100 14.99 17.23 12.73
C ASP A 100 14.13 17.68 11.53
N PRO A 101 14.05 19.01 11.26
CA PRO A 101 13.27 19.52 10.14
C PRO A 101 13.78 19.04 8.75
N ARG A 102 15.02 18.59 8.66
CA ARG A 102 15.58 17.99 7.43
C ARG A 102 15.03 16.61 7.16
N CYS A 103 14.42 15.95 8.15
CA CYS A 103 13.71 14.67 7.97
C CYS A 103 12.26 14.83 7.49
N LEU A 104 11.92 16.06 7.03
CA LEU A 104 10.65 16.37 6.36
C LEU A 104 9.40 16.07 7.21
N PRO A 105 9.32 16.55 8.49
CA PRO A 105 8.11 16.39 9.29
C PRO A 105 6.91 17.09 8.65
N GLY A 106 5.70 16.63 8.95
CA GLY A 106 4.45 17.16 8.42
C GLY A 106 3.38 16.10 8.34
N ASP A 107 2.25 16.50 7.83
CA ASP A 107 1.08 15.64 7.60
C ASP A 107 0.31 16.10 6.37
N GLY A 108 -0.53 15.23 5.83
CA GLY A 108 -1.35 15.51 4.65
C GLY A 108 -1.90 14.24 4.02
N GLU A 109 -2.32 14.39 2.77
CA GLU A 109 -2.86 13.31 1.96
C GLU A 109 -1.81 12.77 0.99
N TYR A 110 -1.92 11.49 0.65
CA TYR A 110 -1.18 10.90 -0.45
C TYR A 110 -2.12 10.14 -1.40
N ARG A 111 -1.68 9.96 -2.62
CA ARG A 111 -2.36 9.14 -3.63
C ARG A 111 -1.40 8.14 -4.25
N VAL A 112 -1.93 6.99 -4.59
CA VAL A 112 -1.22 5.98 -5.40
C VAL A 112 -1.25 6.43 -6.86
N THR A 113 -0.09 6.41 -7.52
CA THR A 113 0.06 6.84 -8.91
C THR A 113 0.46 5.71 -9.85
N GLU A 114 1.05 4.63 -9.32
CA GLU A 114 1.52 3.50 -10.11
C GLU A 114 1.68 2.25 -9.24
N LEU A 115 1.35 1.08 -9.80
CA LEU A 115 1.77 -0.21 -9.25
C LEU A 115 3.17 -0.54 -9.79
N LEU A 116 4.14 -0.66 -8.90
CA LEU A 116 5.52 -1.03 -9.26
C LEU A 116 5.72 -2.54 -9.26
N SER A 117 5.08 -3.24 -8.32
CA SER A 117 5.16 -4.69 -8.21
C SER A 117 4.02 -5.21 -7.34
N TRP A 118 3.50 -6.37 -7.69
CA TRP A 118 2.59 -7.17 -6.88
C TRP A 118 2.97 -8.64 -6.96
N THR A 119 3.09 -9.28 -5.79
CA THR A 119 3.35 -10.72 -5.69
C THR A 119 2.48 -11.30 -4.59
N PRO A 120 1.47 -12.12 -4.93
CA PRO A 120 0.72 -12.85 -3.92
C PRO A 120 1.62 -13.89 -3.28
N ALA A 121 1.47 -14.08 -1.97
CA ALA A 121 2.19 -15.11 -1.23
C ALA A 121 1.35 -16.39 -1.13
N PRO A 122 1.98 -17.56 -1.01
CA PRO A 122 1.28 -18.81 -0.77
C PRO A 122 0.73 -18.87 0.66
N GLY A 123 -0.36 -19.61 0.84
CA GLY A 123 -1.04 -19.73 2.14
C GLY A 123 -1.85 -18.48 2.47
N GLY A 124 -2.14 -18.31 3.74
CA GLY A 124 -2.93 -17.17 4.22
C GLY A 124 -4.40 -17.51 4.39
N HIS A 125 -4.87 -17.38 5.62
CA HIS A 125 -6.28 -17.56 5.97
C HIS A 125 -6.75 -16.29 6.67
N PHE A 126 -7.99 -15.90 6.39
CA PHE A 126 -8.60 -14.78 7.11
C PHE A 126 -8.65 -15.13 8.62
N PRO A 127 -8.23 -14.23 9.51
CA PRO A 127 -8.28 -14.46 10.95
C PRO A 127 -9.74 -14.64 11.43
N PRO A 128 -9.97 -15.12 12.68
CA PRO A 128 -11.29 -15.44 13.20
C PRO A 128 -12.11 -14.18 13.55
N PHE A 129 -12.20 -13.25 12.61
CA PHE A 129 -12.99 -12.02 12.67
C PHE A 129 -14.01 -11.99 11.54
N GLU A 130 -14.98 -11.09 11.61
CA GLU A 130 -15.83 -10.76 10.48
C GLU A 130 -15.04 -9.90 9.46
N ASP A 131 -15.35 -10.10 8.19
CA ASP A 131 -14.76 -9.32 7.09
C ASP A 131 -15.75 -8.24 6.66
N CYS A 132 -15.39 -6.99 6.92
CA CYS A 132 -16.17 -5.81 6.56
C CYS A 132 -15.45 -4.95 5.51
N ILE A 133 -14.52 -5.54 4.77
CA ILE A 133 -13.86 -4.85 3.66
C ILE A 133 -14.82 -4.81 2.47
N PRO A 134 -15.14 -3.62 1.93
CA PRO A 134 -16.02 -3.49 0.76
C PRO A 134 -15.50 -4.29 -0.44
N GLY A 135 -16.33 -5.18 -0.98
CA GLY A 135 -15.98 -6.06 -2.11
C GLY A 135 -15.03 -7.23 -1.77
N GLY A 136 -14.62 -7.34 -0.51
CA GLY A 136 -13.85 -8.47 0.01
C GLY A 136 -14.74 -9.53 0.63
N THR A 137 -14.23 -10.74 0.70
CA THR A 137 -14.80 -11.84 1.48
C THR A 137 -13.67 -12.67 2.06
N LYS A 138 -13.93 -13.39 3.13
CA LYS A 138 -12.94 -14.32 3.74
C LYS A 138 -12.35 -15.31 2.72
N ALA A 139 -13.08 -15.62 1.64
CA ALA A 139 -12.64 -16.52 0.59
C ALA A 139 -11.72 -15.85 -0.44
N THR A 140 -11.76 -14.53 -0.54
CA THR A 140 -10.96 -13.76 -1.52
C THR A 140 -9.71 -13.15 -0.91
N VAL A 141 -9.49 -13.30 0.39
CA VAL A 141 -8.31 -12.79 1.08
C VAL A 141 -7.03 -13.42 0.53
N THR A 142 -5.98 -12.66 0.46
CA THR A 142 -4.65 -13.15 0.08
C THR A 142 -3.55 -12.43 0.85
N ALA A 143 -2.52 -13.16 1.22
CA ALA A 143 -1.26 -12.59 1.65
C ALA A 143 -0.45 -12.11 0.44
N GLY A 144 0.49 -11.22 0.63
CA GLY A 144 1.35 -10.77 -0.46
C GLY A 144 2.06 -9.46 -0.19
N LEU A 145 2.84 -9.06 -1.18
CA LEU A 145 3.66 -7.85 -1.16
C LEU A 145 3.34 -6.96 -2.35
N ALA A 146 2.90 -5.73 -2.08
CA ALA A 146 2.71 -4.70 -3.09
C ALA A 146 3.70 -3.55 -2.91
N LEU A 147 4.28 -3.08 -4.01
CA LEU A 147 5.07 -1.87 -4.09
C LEU A 147 4.30 -0.84 -4.93
N LEU A 148 4.00 0.29 -4.34
CA LEU A 148 3.16 1.33 -4.92
C LEU A 148 3.97 2.64 -5.00
N ARG A 149 3.99 3.28 -6.16
CA ARG A 149 4.45 4.67 -6.25
C ARG A 149 3.38 5.57 -5.68
N ILE A 150 3.78 6.51 -4.85
CA ILE A 150 2.87 7.47 -4.24
C ILE A 150 3.33 8.91 -4.46
N GLY A 151 2.38 9.81 -4.58
CA GLY A 151 2.60 11.26 -4.55
C GLY A 151 1.93 11.85 -3.33
N TYR A 152 2.69 12.64 -2.58
CA TYR A 152 2.21 13.40 -1.43
C TYR A 152 1.64 14.75 -1.90
N ASP A 153 0.65 15.27 -1.19
CA ASP A 153 -0.05 16.52 -1.51
C ASP A 153 0.85 17.76 -1.45
N ASP A 154 1.96 17.69 -0.73
CA ASP A 154 2.99 18.73 -0.68
C ASP A 154 4.00 18.66 -1.85
N GLY A 155 3.69 17.89 -2.89
CA GLY A 155 4.49 17.77 -4.10
C GLY A 155 5.66 16.79 -4.02
N LYS A 156 5.86 16.13 -2.89
CA LYS A 156 6.87 15.08 -2.74
C LYS A 156 6.37 13.76 -3.31
N SER A 157 7.29 12.83 -3.54
CA SER A 157 6.97 11.49 -4.01
C SER A 157 7.72 10.43 -3.22
N GLY A 158 7.23 9.18 -3.32
CA GLY A 158 7.86 8.06 -2.66
C GLY A 158 7.36 6.71 -3.16
N VAL A 159 7.73 5.69 -2.44
CA VAL A 159 7.24 4.31 -2.61
C VAL A 159 6.64 3.86 -1.29
N LEU A 160 5.43 3.35 -1.35
CA LEU A 160 4.77 2.64 -0.27
C LEU A 160 4.89 1.14 -0.54
N THR A 161 5.45 0.41 0.41
CA THR A 161 5.40 -1.05 0.44
C THR A 161 4.28 -1.44 1.39
N VAL A 162 3.35 -2.26 0.91
CA VAL A 162 2.32 -2.90 1.74
C VAL A 162 2.63 -4.39 1.75
N ASP A 163 2.81 -4.97 2.93
CA ASP A 163 3.07 -6.40 3.11
C ASP A 163 2.02 -6.97 4.07
N CYS A 164 1.35 -8.00 3.63
CA CYS A 164 0.29 -8.67 4.39
C CYS A 164 0.71 -10.09 4.72
N HIS A 165 0.93 -10.34 6.01
CA HIS A 165 1.22 -11.64 6.58
C HIS A 165 -0.03 -12.20 7.29
N LEU A 166 -0.73 -13.12 6.63
CA LEU A 166 -1.89 -13.79 7.18
C LEU A 166 -1.51 -15.10 7.89
N PRO A 167 -2.32 -15.62 8.81
CA PRO A 167 -2.13 -16.95 9.38
C PRO A 167 -1.95 -18.00 8.27
N GLY A 168 -0.86 -18.76 8.33
CA GLY A 168 -0.50 -19.77 7.33
C GLY A 168 0.35 -19.27 6.16
N SER A 169 0.66 -17.98 6.11
CA SER A 169 1.68 -17.43 5.19
C SER A 169 3.10 -17.75 5.68
N PRO A 170 4.13 -17.65 4.81
CA PRO A 170 5.51 -17.87 5.22
C PRO A 170 5.99 -16.92 6.31
N ASP A 171 6.64 -17.43 7.36
CA ASP A 171 7.14 -16.67 8.51
C ASP A 171 8.21 -15.61 8.17
N CYS A 172 8.77 -15.65 6.97
CA CYS A 172 9.74 -14.66 6.49
C CYS A 172 9.11 -13.36 5.98
N MET A 173 7.77 -13.27 5.93
CA MET A 173 7.05 -12.04 5.60
C MET A 173 6.89 -11.16 6.84
N PHE A 174 6.85 -9.85 6.64
CA PHE A 174 6.42 -8.94 7.71
C PHE A 174 4.95 -8.50 7.50
N GLU A 175 4.36 -7.95 8.51
CA GLU A 175 2.99 -7.43 8.46
C GLU A 175 3.01 -5.91 8.60
N GLY A 176 2.49 -5.17 7.60
CA GLY A 176 2.38 -3.72 7.68
C GLY A 176 2.99 -2.97 6.50
N ILE A 177 3.59 -1.82 6.76
CA ILE A 177 4.16 -0.97 5.71
C ILE A 177 5.63 -0.63 5.92
N THR A 178 6.30 -0.28 4.82
CA THR A 178 7.45 0.61 4.78
C THR A 178 7.22 1.68 3.71
N ALA A 179 7.86 2.85 3.85
CA ALA A 179 7.64 3.93 2.92
C ALA A 179 8.91 4.73 2.67
N THR A 180 8.94 5.48 1.55
CA THR A 180 9.91 6.55 1.35
C THR A 180 9.19 7.87 1.16
N ARG A 181 9.84 8.97 1.56
CA ARG A 181 9.38 10.32 1.26
C ARG A 181 10.58 11.14 0.83
N GLN A 182 10.71 11.36 -0.49
CA GLN A 182 11.94 11.87 -1.12
C GLN A 182 13.16 11.02 -0.72
N TYR A 183 14.12 11.62 -0.01
CA TYR A 183 15.35 10.96 0.44
C TYR A 183 15.25 10.28 1.81
N VAL A 184 14.11 10.42 2.52
CA VAL A 184 13.89 9.76 3.81
C VAL A 184 13.33 8.36 3.56
N ASP A 185 14.02 7.34 4.06
CA ASP A 185 13.63 5.93 3.96
C ASP A 185 13.14 5.41 5.31
N PHE A 186 11.84 5.17 5.42
CA PHE A 186 11.19 4.56 6.57
C PHE A 186 11.16 3.05 6.38
N SER A 187 12.33 2.42 6.47
CA SER A 187 12.53 0.99 6.17
C SER A 187 12.34 0.07 7.38
N HIS A 188 12.24 0.63 8.57
CA HIS A 188 12.04 -0.15 9.79
C HIS A 188 10.55 -0.17 10.14
N TRP A 189 9.92 -1.30 9.95
CA TRP A 189 8.54 -1.53 10.32
C TRP A 189 8.30 -1.35 11.83
N LEU A 190 7.19 -0.73 12.21
CA LEU A 190 6.78 -0.51 13.60
C LEU A 190 5.47 -1.22 13.96
N GLY A 191 4.63 -1.51 12.99
CA GLY A 191 3.36 -2.18 13.19
C GLY A 191 2.20 -1.58 12.42
N GLY A 192 1.07 -2.28 12.47
CA GLY A 192 -0.19 -1.93 11.82
C GLY A 192 -0.61 -2.98 10.80
N PRO A 193 -1.81 -3.55 10.96
CA PRO A 193 -2.27 -4.65 10.11
C PRO A 193 -2.71 -4.17 8.74
N THR A 194 -2.55 -5.07 7.77
CA THR A 194 -2.93 -4.88 6.37
C THR A 194 -3.75 -6.05 5.86
N VAL A 195 -4.44 -5.89 4.74
CA VAL A 195 -5.12 -6.99 4.06
C VAL A 195 -5.17 -6.77 2.56
N PHE A 196 -5.12 -7.86 1.80
CA PHE A 196 -5.42 -7.87 0.37
C PHE A 196 -6.62 -8.77 0.08
N HIS A 197 -7.43 -8.35 -0.90
CA HIS A 197 -8.53 -9.15 -1.45
C HIS A 197 -8.47 -9.18 -2.97
N PHE A 198 -8.64 -10.36 -3.56
CA PHE A 198 -9.00 -10.45 -4.96
C PHE A 198 -10.46 -10.02 -5.11
N LEU A 199 -10.72 -8.97 -5.86
CA LEU A 199 -12.08 -8.52 -6.13
C LEU A 199 -12.72 -9.46 -7.16
N GLN A 200 -13.94 -9.89 -6.86
CA GLN A 200 -14.78 -10.70 -7.75
C GLN A 200 -15.88 -9.82 -8.34
N GLN A 201 -16.36 -10.17 -9.53
CA GLN A 201 -17.60 -9.58 -10.04
C GLN A 201 -18.76 -10.03 -9.15
N HIS A 202 -19.63 -9.09 -8.79
CA HIS A 202 -20.98 -9.45 -8.40
C HIS A 202 -21.69 -10.03 -9.65
N GLU A 203 -22.00 -11.31 -9.63
CA GLU A 203 -23.02 -11.84 -10.54
C GLU A 203 -24.35 -11.25 -10.07
N ASP A 204 -24.89 -10.29 -10.84
CA ASP A 204 -26.25 -9.78 -10.71
C ASP A 204 -27.26 -10.83 -11.19
#